data_553676ab10a40d51da45483f13813027
#
_entry.id   553676ab10a40d51da45483f13813027
#
_cell.length_a   1.000
_cell.length_b   1.000
_cell.length_c   1.000
_cell.angle_alpha   90.00
_cell.angle_beta   90.00
_cell.angle_gamma   90.00
#
_symmetry.space_group_name_H-M   'P 1'
#
loop_
_entity.id
_entity.type
_entity.pdbx_description
1 polymer ?
#
loop_
_entity_poly.entity_id
_entity_poly.type
_entity_poly.pdbx_seq_one_letter_code
_entity_poly.pdbx_strand_id
1 'polypeptide(L)'
;QVEWETEMEIIEIGKGRMVCEGDDIAILSIGHIGNYVTKAIKKLNKEKIFPSHYDMRFVKPIDQELLHKILKKYKFILTVEDGCVMGGFGSAVLEFMAENNYTNSVQRLGIPDRIVEHGSQDELYSECYYDDEAIYDFCNKMLDHQGSKYEELVI
;
A
#
# COMPACT_ATOMS: atom_id res chain seq x y z
N GLN A 1 -1.84 -12.66 18.50
CA GLN A 1 -2.30 -11.92 19.69
C GLN A 1 -1.52 -10.62 19.73
N VAL A 2 -2.21 -9.50 19.72
CA VAL A 2 -1.58 -8.16 19.81
C VAL A 2 -1.48 -7.81 21.29
N GLU A 3 -0.29 -7.50 21.76
CA GLU A 3 -0.08 -7.02 23.12
C GLU A 3 -0.51 -5.55 23.19
N TRP A 4 -1.51 -5.26 24.01
CA TRP A 4 -2.06 -3.92 24.23
C TRP A 4 -1.27 -3.21 25.33
N GLU A 5 0.03 -2.99 25.11
CA GLU A 5 0.92 -2.37 26.10
C GLU A 5 1.31 -0.93 25.78
N THR A 6 0.61 -0.26 24.89
CA THR A 6 0.89 1.13 24.57
C THR A 6 -0.15 2.06 25.21
N GLU A 7 0.31 3.20 25.70
CA GLU A 7 -0.58 4.28 26.12
C GLU A 7 -1.50 4.68 24.96
N MET A 8 -2.77 4.94 25.28
CA MET A 8 -3.74 5.39 24.29
C MET A 8 -3.39 6.80 23.82
N GLU A 9 -3.17 6.95 22.53
CA GLU A 9 -2.94 8.23 21.87
C GLU A 9 -4.23 8.76 21.22
N ILE A 10 -4.41 10.07 21.26
CA ILE A 10 -5.49 10.72 20.49
C ILE A 10 -5.06 10.74 19.01
N ILE A 11 -5.86 10.11 18.16
CA ILE A 11 -5.63 10.11 16.71
C ILE A 11 -6.35 11.31 16.11
N GLU A 12 -5.61 12.19 15.45
CA GLU A 12 -6.19 13.30 14.70
C GLU A 12 -6.88 12.77 13.45
N ILE A 13 -8.15 13.15 13.26
CA ILE A 13 -8.93 12.73 12.09
C ILE A 13 -8.31 13.26 10.81
N GLY A 14 -8.16 12.36 9.81
CA GLY A 14 -7.57 12.70 8.52
C GLY A 14 -6.05 12.81 8.52
N LYS A 15 -5.38 12.33 9.56
CA LYS A 15 -3.90 12.28 9.60
C LYS A 15 -3.39 10.85 9.55
N GLY A 16 -2.55 10.61 8.53
CA GLY A 16 -1.74 9.40 8.41
C GLY A 16 -0.47 9.48 9.26
N ARG A 17 0.31 8.40 9.24
CA ARG A 17 1.63 8.36 9.89
C ARG A 17 2.63 7.58 9.05
N MET A 18 3.89 7.93 9.18
CA MET A 18 5.00 7.10 8.70
C MET A 18 5.24 5.97 9.71
N VAL A 19 5.28 4.74 9.24
CA VAL A 19 5.57 3.54 10.03
C VAL A 19 7.05 3.20 9.96
N CYS A 20 7.63 3.26 8.74
CA CYS A 20 9.07 3.15 8.55
C CYS A 20 9.52 4.00 7.37
N GLU A 21 10.77 4.44 7.40
CA GLU A 21 11.38 5.24 6.33
C GLU A 21 12.24 4.36 5.41
N GLY A 22 12.24 4.69 4.14
CA GLY A 22 13.04 4.11 3.07
C GLY A 22 13.03 5.02 1.85
N ASP A 23 13.67 4.61 0.76
CA ASP A 23 13.88 5.48 -0.40
C ASP A 23 13.39 4.90 -1.73
N ASP A 24 13.15 3.58 -1.81
CA ASP A 24 12.88 2.93 -3.09
C ASP A 24 11.42 3.07 -3.55
N ILE A 25 10.48 2.74 -2.68
CA ILE A 25 9.03 2.72 -2.94
C ILE A 25 8.30 3.28 -1.73
N ALA A 26 7.19 3.98 -1.92
CA ALA A 26 6.25 4.28 -0.86
C ALA A 26 5.09 3.27 -0.87
N ILE A 27 4.93 2.52 0.22
CA ILE A 27 3.79 1.64 0.43
C ILE A 27 2.80 2.35 1.34
N LEU A 28 1.60 2.58 0.84
CA LEU A 28 0.50 3.22 1.56
C LEU A 28 -0.51 2.14 1.95
N SER A 29 -0.68 1.89 3.23
CA SER A 29 -1.67 0.94 3.72
C SER A 29 -2.80 1.64 4.48
N ILE A 30 -3.93 0.96 4.57
CA ILE A 30 -5.04 1.37 5.43
C ILE A 30 -5.59 0.18 6.21
N GLY A 31 -5.65 0.34 7.53
CA GLY A 31 -6.14 -0.70 8.43
C GLY A 31 -5.12 -1.81 8.73
N HIS A 32 -5.61 -2.95 9.19
CA HIS A 32 -4.77 -4.04 9.71
C HIS A 32 -3.86 -4.71 8.67
N ILE A 33 -4.15 -4.54 7.37
CA ILE A 33 -3.31 -5.05 6.28
C ILE A 33 -1.88 -4.46 6.33
N GLY A 34 -1.67 -3.34 7.02
CA GLY A 34 -0.36 -2.78 7.32
C GLY A 34 0.58 -3.74 8.05
N ASN A 35 0.05 -4.75 8.76
CA ASN A 35 0.86 -5.81 9.37
C ASN A 35 1.51 -6.72 8.31
N TYR A 36 0.81 -7.01 7.21
CA TYR A 36 1.35 -7.77 6.08
C TYR A 36 2.39 -6.96 5.32
N VAL A 37 2.16 -5.64 5.15
CA VAL A 37 3.18 -4.72 4.62
C VAL A 37 4.46 -4.79 5.45
N THR A 38 4.34 -4.78 6.78
CA THR A 38 5.50 -4.88 7.67
C THR A 38 6.24 -6.21 7.52
N LYS A 39 5.53 -7.32 7.30
CA LYS A 39 6.15 -8.63 7.02
C LYS A 39 6.90 -8.61 5.68
N ALA A 40 6.29 -8.08 4.62
CA ALA A 40 6.90 -7.95 3.29
C ALA A 40 8.18 -7.09 3.34
N ILE A 41 8.14 -5.93 4.02
CA ILE A 41 9.31 -5.06 4.19
C ILE A 41 10.46 -5.77 4.88
N LYS A 42 10.20 -6.61 5.89
CA LYS A 42 11.25 -7.41 6.53
C LYS A 42 11.94 -8.38 5.57
N LYS A 43 11.22 -8.88 4.55
CA LYS A 43 11.80 -9.74 3.49
C LYS A 43 12.62 -8.89 2.52
N LEU A 44 12.07 -7.78 2.02
CA LEU A 44 12.72 -6.84 1.10
C LEU A 44 14.03 -6.28 1.67
N ASN A 45 14.04 -5.92 2.94
CA ASN A 45 15.25 -5.40 3.60
C ASN A 45 16.43 -6.38 3.58
N LYS A 46 16.17 -7.70 3.56
CA LYS A 46 17.24 -8.72 3.42
C LYS A 46 17.88 -8.68 2.05
N GLU A 47 17.15 -8.19 1.04
CA GLU A 47 17.59 -8.01 -0.34
C GLU A 47 18.10 -6.61 -0.62
N LYS A 48 18.25 -5.78 0.44
CA LYS A 48 18.71 -4.39 0.36
C LYS A 48 17.74 -3.47 -0.39
N ILE A 49 16.46 -3.79 -0.36
CA ILE A 49 15.37 -2.95 -0.84
C ILE A 49 14.69 -2.35 0.40
N PHE A 50 14.60 -1.03 0.46
CA PHE A 50 14.14 -0.30 1.64
C PHE A 50 12.89 0.55 1.34
N PRO A 51 11.68 -0.05 1.28
CA PRO A 51 10.46 0.72 1.08
C PRO A 51 10.12 1.58 2.29
N SER A 52 9.54 2.74 2.05
CA SER A 52 8.83 3.48 3.09
C SER A 52 7.43 2.92 3.27
N HIS A 53 6.93 2.89 4.50
CA HIS A 53 5.58 2.48 4.82
C HIS A 53 4.82 3.60 5.54
N TYR A 54 3.66 3.93 5.01
CA TYR A 54 2.74 4.91 5.56
C TYR A 54 1.40 4.25 5.86
N ASP A 55 0.94 4.36 7.10
CA ASP A 55 -0.41 4.01 7.51
C ASP A 55 -1.31 5.24 7.34
N MET A 56 -2.16 5.22 6.33
CA MET A 56 -2.99 6.38 5.98
C MET A 56 -4.19 6.58 6.91
N ARG A 57 -4.55 5.55 7.69
CA ARG A 57 -5.60 5.56 8.73
C ARG A 57 -7.01 5.94 8.24
N PHE A 58 -7.12 6.95 7.37
CA PHE A 58 -8.40 7.49 6.91
C PHE A 58 -8.45 7.57 5.38
N VAL A 59 -9.56 7.09 4.79
CA VAL A 59 -9.89 7.35 3.39
C VAL A 59 -10.55 8.72 3.26
N LYS A 60 -11.41 9.06 4.22
CA LYS A 60 -12.14 10.34 4.29
C LYS A 60 -12.16 10.89 5.73
N PRO A 61 -11.63 12.10 5.92
CA PRO A 61 -10.80 12.86 4.99
C PRO A 61 -9.44 12.19 4.78
N ILE A 62 -8.90 12.22 3.55
CA ILE A 62 -7.56 11.72 3.26
C ILE A 62 -6.51 12.76 3.66
N ASP A 63 -5.34 12.32 4.13
CA ASP A 63 -4.24 13.23 4.47
C ASP A 63 -3.56 13.77 3.21
N GLN A 64 -4.07 14.89 2.70
CA GLN A 64 -3.58 15.54 1.49
C GLN A 64 -2.13 16.03 1.66
N GLU A 65 -1.79 16.58 2.84
CA GLU A 65 -0.43 17.07 3.10
C GLU A 65 0.60 15.94 3.05
N LEU A 66 0.26 14.80 3.64
CA LEU A 66 1.11 13.61 3.61
C LEU A 66 1.22 13.05 2.19
N LEU A 67 0.11 12.96 1.44
CA LEU A 67 0.12 12.55 0.04
C LEU A 67 0.99 13.45 -0.82
N HIS A 68 0.90 14.77 -0.68
CA HIS A 68 1.78 15.69 -1.41
C HIS A 68 3.26 15.45 -1.13
N LYS A 69 3.63 15.15 0.12
CA LYS A 69 5.02 14.83 0.50
C LYS A 69 5.47 13.53 -0.14
N ILE A 70 4.65 12.49 -0.07
CA ILE A 70 4.94 11.16 -0.61
C ILE A 70 5.09 11.22 -2.13
N LEU A 71 4.11 11.80 -2.84
CA LEU A 71 4.09 11.86 -4.30
C LEU A 71 5.20 12.73 -4.90
N LYS A 72 5.74 13.68 -4.14
CA LYS A 72 6.95 14.45 -4.53
C LYS A 72 8.25 13.68 -4.30
N LYS A 73 8.30 12.80 -3.28
CA LYS A 73 9.52 12.06 -2.93
C LYS A 73 9.69 10.78 -3.75
N TYR A 74 8.61 10.02 -3.95
CA TYR A 74 8.69 8.68 -4.53
C TYR A 74 8.13 8.62 -5.95
N LYS A 75 8.84 7.93 -6.82
CA LYS A 75 8.36 7.64 -8.19
C LYS A 75 7.34 6.50 -8.20
N PHE A 76 7.53 5.50 -7.34
CA PHE A 76 6.70 4.30 -7.26
C PHE A 76 5.88 4.30 -5.98
N ILE A 77 4.58 4.07 -6.13
CA ILE A 77 3.60 4.03 -5.05
C ILE A 77 2.87 2.70 -5.11
N LEU A 78 2.79 2.01 -3.99
CA LEU A 78 1.97 0.81 -3.82
C LEU A 78 0.89 1.11 -2.78
N THR A 79 -0.38 0.99 -3.12
CA THR A 79 -1.46 1.07 -2.14
C THR A 79 -1.94 -0.33 -1.77
N VAL A 80 -2.19 -0.57 -0.49
CA VAL A 80 -2.64 -1.86 0.02
C VAL A 80 -3.84 -1.65 0.95
N GLU A 81 -4.95 -2.31 0.63
CA GLU A 81 -6.20 -2.21 1.38
C GLU A 81 -6.89 -3.56 1.54
N ASP A 82 -7.55 -3.78 2.67
CA ASP A 82 -8.49 -4.87 2.85
C ASP A 82 -9.90 -4.38 2.45
N GLY A 83 -10.03 -4.13 1.17
CA GLY A 83 -11.21 -3.57 0.53
C GLY A 83 -11.14 -3.75 -0.98
N CYS A 84 -12.24 -3.45 -1.68
CA CYS A 84 -12.27 -3.54 -3.14
C CYS A 84 -11.36 -2.47 -3.75
N VAL A 85 -10.47 -2.89 -4.68
CA VAL A 85 -9.56 -1.96 -5.38
C VAL A 85 -10.29 -0.95 -6.25
N MET A 86 -11.51 -1.27 -6.71
CA MET A 86 -12.36 -0.34 -7.45
C MET A 86 -13.19 0.50 -6.49
N GLY A 87 -12.97 1.81 -6.47
CA GLY A 87 -13.66 2.74 -5.56
C GLY A 87 -13.16 2.71 -4.11
N GLY A 88 -12.11 1.95 -3.80
CA GLY A 88 -11.49 1.86 -2.47
C GLY A 88 -10.43 2.94 -2.22
N PHE A 89 -9.58 2.69 -1.23
CA PHE A 89 -8.51 3.61 -0.81
C PHE A 89 -7.54 3.93 -1.95
N GLY A 90 -7.09 2.92 -2.69
CA GLY A 90 -6.20 3.14 -3.83
C GLY A 90 -6.82 4.00 -4.93
N SER A 91 -8.14 3.91 -5.13
CA SER A 91 -8.88 4.80 -6.04
C SER A 91 -8.89 6.24 -5.54
N ALA A 92 -9.09 6.47 -4.24
CA ALA A 92 -9.02 7.81 -3.66
C ALA A 92 -7.62 8.46 -3.81
N VAL A 93 -6.56 7.65 -3.73
CA VAL A 93 -5.19 8.14 -4.02
C VAL A 93 -5.05 8.54 -5.48
N LEU A 94 -5.58 7.75 -6.43
CA LEU A 94 -5.54 8.08 -7.86
C LEU A 94 -6.37 9.33 -8.19
N GLU A 95 -7.54 9.49 -7.59
CA GLU A 95 -8.36 10.70 -7.72
C GLU A 95 -7.59 11.93 -7.26
N PHE A 96 -6.98 11.86 -6.06
CA PHE A 96 -6.13 12.93 -5.56
C PHE A 96 -4.95 13.25 -6.50
N MET A 97 -4.32 12.23 -7.05
CA MET A 97 -3.22 12.41 -8.02
C MET A 97 -3.70 13.13 -9.29
N ALA A 98 -4.85 12.72 -9.83
CA ALA A 98 -5.43 13.33 -11.03
C ALA A 98 -5.77 14.82 -10.80
N GLU A 99 -6.39 15.15 -9.66
CA GLU A 99 -6.72 16.53 -9.28
C GLU A 99 -5.49 17.42 -9.12
N ASN A 100 -4.34 16.84 -8.72
CA ASN A 100 -3.11 17.57 -8.42
C ASN A 100 -2.00 17.39 -9.50
N ASN A 101 -2.32 16.79 -10.65
CA ASN A 101 -1.42 16.55 -11.78
C ASN A 101 -0.17 15.73 -11.44
N TYR A 102 -0.28 14.77 -10.53
CA TYR A 102 0.78 13.81 -10.26
C TYR A 102 0.79 12.67 -11.29
N THR A 103 1.99 12.22 -11.68
CA THR A 103 2.21 11.18 -12.71
C THR A 103 3.03 10.00 -12.21
N ASN A 104 3.03 9.76 -10.90
CA ASN A 104 3.73 8.65 -10.28
C ASN A 104 3.17 7.31 -10.79
N SER A 105 4.04 6.29 -10.85
CA SER A 105 3.60 4.93 -11.11
C SER A 105 2.93 4.36 -9.86
N VAL A 106 1.66 3.97 -9.99
CA VAL A 106 0.86 3.45 -8.86
C VAL A 106 0.38 2.04 -9.17
N GLN A 107 0.63 1.14 -8.22
CA GLN A 107 -0.02 -0.17 -8.17
C GLN A 107 -0.97 -0.22 -6.97
N ARG A 108 -2.05 -0.98 -7.10
CA ARG A 108 -3.07 -1.11 -6.06
C ARG A 108 -3.30 -2.58 -5.75
N LEU A 109 -3.20 -2.95 -4.48
CA LEU A 109 -3.48 -4.28 -3.98
C LEU A 109 -4.68 -4.24 -3.05
N GLY A 110 -5.57 -5.19 -3.21
CA GLY A 110 -6.79 -5.34 -2.43
C GLY A 110 -7.71 -6.36 -3.11
N ILE A 111 -8.96 -6.41 -2.68
CA ILE A 111 -9.94 -7.36 -3.20
C ILE A 111 -10.30 -6.98 -4.65
N PRO A 112 -10.12 -7.89 -5.63
CA PRO A 112 -10.52 -7.64 -7.01
C PRO A 112 -12.05 -7.53 -7.13
N ASP A 113 -12.52 -6.82 -8.18
CA ASP A 113 -13.96 -6.66 -8.44
C ASP A 113 -14.57 -7.94 -9.04
N ARG A 114 -14.62 -8.98 -8.21
CA ARG A 114 -15.25 -10.29 -8.50
C ARG A 114 -15.83 -10.89 -7.24
N ILE A 115 -16.70 -11.85 -7.37
CA ILE A 115 -17.16 -12.65 -6.23
C ILE A 115 -15.99 -13.50 -5.75
N VAL A 116 -15.63 -13.36 -4.48
CA VAL A 116 -14.63 -14.18 -3.79
C VAL A 116 -15.38 -15.19 -2.93
N GLU A 117 -15.05 -16.48 -3.08
CA GLU A 117 -15.67 -17.55 -2.30
C GLU A 117 -15.22 -17.46 -0.83
N HIS A 118 -15.91 -18.20 0.05
CA HIS A 118 -15.57 -18.22 1.47
C HIS A 118 -14.28 -19.02 1.72
N GLY A 119 -13.49 -18.56 2.66
CA GLY A 119 -12.24 -19.18 3.10
C GLY A 119 -11.76 -18.57 4.41
N SER A 120 -10.64 -19.04 4.92
CA SER A 120 -9.94 -18.36 6.01
C SER A 120 -9.34 -17.05 5.51
N GLN A 121 -9.11 -16.10 6.41
CA GLN A 121 -8.57 -14.78 6.05
C GLN A 121 -7.24 -14.88 5.28
N ASP A 122 -6.32 -15.72 5.74
CA ASP A 122 -5.01 -15.89 5.08
C ASP A 122 -5.15 -16.51 3.68
N GLU A 123 -6.05 -17.50 3.49
CA GLU A 123 -6.33 -18.08 2.18
C GLU A 123 -6.92 -17.04 1.22
N LEU A 124 -7.86 -16.21 1.69
CA LEU A 124 -8.48 -15.17 0.87
C LEU A 124 -7.50 -14.06 0.49
N TYR A 125 -6.60 -13.67 1.38
CA TYR A 125 -5.56 -12.68 1.08
C TYR A 125 -4.59 -13.19 0.02
N SER A 126 -4.20 -14.46 0.10
CA SER A 126 -3.37 -15.09 -0.91
C SER A 126 -4.09 -15.25 -2.25
N GLU A 127 -5.36 -15.71 -2.24
CA GLU A 127 -6.18 -15.85 -3.46
C GLU A 127 -6.41 -14.50 -4.16
N CYS A 128 -6.62 -13.44 -3.41
CA CYS A 128 -6.82 -12.08 -3.92
C CYS A 128 -5.51 -11.33 -4.17
N TYR A 129 -4.35 -11.94 -3.91
CA TYR A 129 -3.03 -11.43 -4.22
C TYR A 129 -2.71 -10.09 -3.54
N TYR A 130 -2.98 -9.99 -2.22
CA TYR A 130 -2.58 -8.83 -1.40
C TYR A 130 -2.05 -9.20 -0.02
N ASP A 131 -1.59 -10.44 0.16
CA ASP A 131 -0.81 -10.89 1.31
C ASP A 131 0.64 -10.35 1.29
N ASP A 132 1.46 -10.75 2.25
CA ASP A 132 2.84 -10.28 2.34
C ASP A 132 3.75 -10.82 1.22
N GLU A 133 3.44 -11.98 0.62
CA GLU A 133 4.17 -12.48 -0.56
C GLU A 133 3.84 -11.65 -1.80
N ALA A 134 2.56 -11.37 -2.03
CA ALA A 134 2.14 -10.52 -3.14
C ALA A 134 2.74 -9.10 -3.04
N ILE A 135 2.72 -8.50 -1.83
CA ILE A 135 3.33 -7.19 -1.60
C ILE A 135 4.83 -7.21 -1.91
N TYR A 136 5.54 -8.27 -1.46
CA TYR A 136 6.95 -8.46 -1.76
C TYR A 136 7.22 -8.58 -3.27
N ASP A 137 6.46 -9.42 -3.97
CA ASP A 137 6.56 -9.63 -5.42
C ASP A 137 6.32 -8.35 -6.21
N PHE A 138 5.30 -7.58 -5.85
CA PHE A 138 5.00 -6.32 -6.52
C PHE A 138 6.08 -5.27 -6.32
N CYS A 139 6.66 -5.17 -5.13
CA CYS A 139 7.78 -4.26 -4.89
C CYS A 139 8.99 -4.61 -5.77
N ASN A 140 9.36 -5.88 -5.86
CA ASN A 140 10.44 -6.33 -6.73
C ASN A 140 10.15 -6.02 -8.19
N LYS A 141 8.96 -6.36 -8.69
CA LYS A 141 8.57 -6.07 -10.07
C LYS A 141 8.59 -4.58 -10.40
N MET A 142 8.14 -3.72 -9.48
CA MET A 142 8.16 -2.26 -9.68
C MET A 142 9.59 -1.71 -9.81
N LEU A 143 10.56 -2.31 -9.13
CA LEU A 143 11.96 -1.89 -9.18
C LEU A 143 12.71 -2.49 -10.38
N ASP A 144 12.46 -3.75 -10.71
CA ASP A 144 13.07 -4.43 -11.85
C ASP A 144 12.65 -3.76 -13.19
N HIS A 145 11.45 -3.22 -13.28
CA HIS A 145 10.95 -2.50 -14.44
C HIS A 145 11.55 -1.10 -14.65
N GLN A 146 12.58 -0.71 -13.92
CA GLN A 146 13.42 0.43 -14.33
C GLN A 146 14.09 0.21 -15.70
N GLY A 147 14.05 -1.00 -16.25
CA GLY A 147 14.64 -1.39 -17.54
C GLY A 147 13.69 -1.90 -18.63
N SER A 148 12.40 -2.16 -18.37
CA SER A 148 11.47 -2.73 -19.38
C SER A 148 10.07 -2.12 -19.27
N LYS A 149 9.46 -1.85 -20.44
CA LYS A 149 8.09 -1.31 -20.56
C LYS A 149 7.06 -2.26 -19.95
N TYR A 150 6.07 -1.67 -19.28
CA TYR A 150 4.85 -2.35 -18.79
C TYR A 150 4.05 -2.97 -19.95
N GLU A 151 4.37 -4.17 -20.35
CA GLU A 151 3.50 -5.03 -21.15
C GLU A 151 3.27 -6.31 -20.35
N GLU A 152 1.99 -6.61 -20.09
CA GLU A 152 1.48 -7.84 -19.46
C GLU A 152 1.32 -7.88 -17.94
N LEU A 153 0.48 -7.01 -17.36
CA LEU A 153 -0.16 -7.29 -16.05
C LEU A 153 -1.51 -6.56 -15.94
N VAL A 154 -2.34 -6.70 -16.97
CA VAL A 154 -3.77 -6.37 -16.89
C VAL A 154 -4.54 -7.57 -17.43
N ILE A 155 -4.93 -8.45 -16.55
CA ILE A 155 -6.06 -9.36 -16.77
C ILE A 155 -6.97 -9.24 -15.55
#